data_8cc3ef1c7fefbb365514a98143f7ea96
#
_entry.id   8cc3ef1c7fefbb365514a98143f7ea96
#
_cell.length_a   1.000
_cell.length_b   1.000
_cell.length_c   1.000
_cell.angle_alpha   90.00
_cell.angle_beta   90.00
_cell.angle_gamma   90.00
#
_symmetry.space_group_name_H-M   'P 1'
#
loop_
_entity.id
_entity.type
_entity.pdbx_description
1 polymer ?
#
loop_
_entity_poly.entity_id
_entity_poly.type
_entity_poly.pdbx_seq_one_letter_code
_entity_poly.pdbx_strand_id
1 'polypeptide(L)'
;MKVLRDLDININEDIFISGLTSSSELIKKGWCFIALQGLRSHGLDYIDEAIANGASCVLHNKKNYLKQHEIPCFFVEDLFERQKEICLNFYNILEEKLKFLIFTGTNGKTTTAFFSYQILLKTNKDAVLVGTLGLESKTRFKET
;
A
#
# COMPACT_ATOMS: atom_id res chain seq x y z
N MET A 1 1.56 14.20 -6.62
CA MET A 1 2.23 14.59 -5.37
C MET A 1 1.16 15.15 -4.45
N LYS A 2 1.05 14.68 -3.23
CA LYS A 2 0.07 15.17 -2.23
C LYS A 2 0.77 15.54 -0.94
N VAL A 3 0.14 16.38 -0.15
CA VAL A 3 0.61 16.72 1.19
C VAL A 3 0.09 15.67 2.18
N LEU A 4 0.93 15.20 3.08
CA LEU A 4 0.59 14.15 4.04
C LEU A 4 -0.61 14.51 4.93
N ARG A 5 -0.71 15.78 5.36
CA ARG A 5 -1.83 16.27 6.17
C ARG A 5 -3.21 16.15 5.47
N ASP A 6 -3.23 16.14 4.11
CA ASP A 6 -4.48 16.05 3.34
C ASP A 6 -5.06 14.62 3.33
N LEU A 7 -4.38 13.66 3.99
CA LEU A 7 -4.81 12.26 4.10
C LEU A 7 -5.69 12.00 5.34
N ASP A 8 -6.18 13.08 5.98
CA ASP A 8 -7.01 13.01 7.19
C ASP A 8 -6.35 12.28 8.37
N ILE A 9 -5.02 12.32 8.42
CA ILE A 9 -4.22 11.87 9.54
C ILE A 9 -3.81 13.09 10.36
N ASN A 10 -3.89 13.01 11.67
CA ASN A 10 -3.63 14.13 12.57
C ASN A 10 -2.14 14.52 12.60
N ILE A 11 -1.64 15.00 11.46
CA ILE A 11 -0.27 15.46 11.24
C ILE A 11 -0.32 16.88 10.73
N ASN A 12 0.37 17.79 11.45
CA ASN A 12 0.37 19.22 11.13
C ASN A 12 1.53 19.64 10.21
N GLU A 13 2.32 18.71 9.72
CA GLU A 13 3.48 18.99 8.88
C GLU A 13 3.16 18.88 7.40
N ASP A 14 3.68 19.83 6.63
CA ASP A 14 3.55 19.88 5.17
C ASP A 14 4.59 19.01 4.48
N ILE A 15 4.43 17.71 4.55
CA ILE A 15 5.31 16.75 3.88
C ILE A 15 4.68 16.33 2.56
N PHE A 16 5.41 16.60 1.47
CA PHE A 16 4.99 16.18 0.14
C PHE A 16 5.41 14.75 -0.13
N ILE A 17 4.43 13.91 -0.50
CA ILE A 17 4.66 12.52 -0.86
C ILE A 17 4.17 12.23 -2.28
N SER A 18 4.88 11.33 -2.97
CA SER A 18 4.57 10.92 -4.35
C SER A 18 4.03 9.50 -4.45
N GLY A 19 4.01 8.75 -3.36
CA GLY A 19 3.49 7.39 -3.28
C GLY A 19 3.42 6.86 -1.86
N LEU A 20 2.75 5.74 -1.68
CA LEU A 20 2.60 5.00 -0.43
C LEU A 20 2.96 3.53 -0.65
N THR A 21 3.65 2.91 0.29
CA THR A 21 3.86 1.46 0.31
C THR A 21 4.14 0.95 1.72
N SER A 22 3.78 -0.31 1.98
CA SER A 22 4.15 -1.04 3.20
C SER A 22 5.36 -1.98 3.02
N SER A 23 5.97 -2.01 1.82
CA SER A 23 7.20 -2.77 1.54
C SER A 23 8.38 -1.82 1.44
N SER A 24 9.42 -2.04 2.28
CA SER A 24 10.67 -1.28 2.25
C SER A 24 11.42 -1.40 0.92
N GLU A 25 11.35 -2.57 0.28
CA GLU A 25 11.98 -2.86 -1.02
C GLU A 25 11.33 -2.08 -2.18
N LEU A 26 10.01 -1.78 -2.07
CA LEU A 26 9.27 -1.09 -3.13
C LEU A 26 9.27 0.43 -2.99
N ILE A 27 9.90 0.95 -1.95
CA ILE A 27 10.03 2.40 -1.73
C ILE A 27 10.74 3.04 -2.93
N LYS A 28 10.24 4.21 -3.29
CA LYS A 28 10.88 5.12 -4.24
C LYS A 28 11.07 6.48 -3.60
N LYS A 29 11.97 7.27 -4.16
CA LYS A 29 12.26 8.63 -3.68
C LYS A 29 10.98 9.46 -3.54
N GLY A 30 10.78 10.03 -2.35
CA GLY A 30 9.62 10.85 -2.03
C GLY A 30 8.36 10.06 -1.65
N TRP A 31 8.47 8.75 -1.38
CA TRP A 31 7.34 7.94 -0.93
C TRP A 31 7.23 7.93 0.59
N CYS A 32 6.02 7.70 1.09
CA CYS A 32 5.76 7.43 2.49
C CYS A 32 5.77 5.92 2.74
N PHE A 33 6.52 5.50 3.75
CA PHE A 33 6.56 4.12 4.21
C PHE A 33 5.50 3.90 5.31
N ILE A 34 4.63 2.92 5.13
CA ILE A 34 3.61 2.51 6.09
C ILE A 34 4.12 1.31 6.88
N ALA A 35 4.64 1.56 8.09
CA ALA A 35 5.25 0.56 8.95
C ALA A 35 4.23 -0.02 9.94
N LEU A 36 3.63 -1.14 9.58
CA LEU A 36 2.64 -1.87 10.39
C LEU A 36 3.24 -3.08 11.11
N GLN A 37 2.56 -3.54 12.15
CA GLN A 37 2.86 -4.83 12.77
C GLN A 37 2.50 -5.97 11.79
N GLY A 38 3.48 -6.72 11.39
CA GLY A 38 3.31 -7.96 10.62
C GLY A 38 3.22 -9.19 11.52
N LEU A 39 3.12 -10.38 10.90
CA LEU A 39 3.04 -11.66 11.63
C LEU A 39 4.33 -12.01 12.40
N ARG A 40 5.50 -11.63 11.90
CA ARG A 40 6.81 -12.00 12.44
C ARG A 40 7.63 -10.82 12.95
N SER A 41 7.45 -9.65 12.37
CA SER A 41 8.23 -8.44 12.63
C SER A 41 7.36 -7.20 12.52
N HIS A 42 7.79 -6.09 13.07
CA HIS A 42 7.16 -4.78 12.84
C HIS A 42 7.80 -4.11 11.63
N GLY A 43 7.01 -3.38 10.82
CA GLY A 43 7.54 -2.64 9.67
C GLY A 43 8.69 -1.67 10.03
N LEU A 44 8.72 -1.15 11.25
CA LEU A 44 9.82 -0.31 11.74
C LEU A 44 11.18 -1.04 11.80
N ASP A 45 11.21 -2.35 11.78
CA ASP A 45 12.47 -3.12 11.74
C ASP A 45 13.17 -2.96 10.38
N TYR A 46 12.44 -2.51 9.36
CA TYR A 46 12.90 -2.25 7.99
C TYR A 46 13.02 -0.76 7.66
N ILE A 47 12.99 0.12 8.68
CA ILE A 47 12.99 1.57 8.45
C ILE A 47 14.28 2.06 7.80
N ASP A 48 15.42 1.51 8.21
CA ASP A 48 16.73 1.91 7.68
C ASP A 48 16.84 1.56 6.18
N GLU A 49 16.27 0.43 5.75
CA GLU A 49 16.15 0.07 4.34
C GLU A 49 15.19 1.00 3.58
N ALA A 50 14.05 1.34 4.18
CA ALA A 50 13.11 2.28 3.57
C ALA A 50 13.73 3.67 3.38
N ILE A 51 14.53 4.14 4.34
CA ILE A 51 15.28 5.40 4.23
C ILE A 51 16.31 5.32 3.11
N ALA A 52 17.10 4.24 3.06
CA ALA A 52 18.11 4.02 2.01
C ALA A 52 17.46 4.00 0.61
N ASN A 53 16.26 3.47 0.47
CA ASN A 53 15.49 3.45 -0.78
C ASN A 53 14.77 4.78 -1.10
N GLY A 54 14.86 5.78 -0.21
CA GLY A 54 14.41 7.15 -0.47
C GLY A 54 13.03 7.49 0.09
N ALA A 55 12.59 6.83 1.16
CA ALA A 55 11.41 7.26 1.91
C ALA A 55 11.55 8.71 2.37
N SER A 56 10.50 9.50 2.26
CA SER A 56 10.45 10.88 2.75
C SER A 56 9.84 11.00 4.15
N CYS A 57 9.05 10.04 4.55
CA CYS A 57 8.47 9.95 5.89
C CYS A 57 7.98 8.52 6.17
N VAL A 58 7.67 8.26 7.43
CA VAL A 58 7.15 6.97 7.91
C VAL A 58 5.88 7.21 8.72
N LEU A 59 4.85 6.41 8.46
CA LEU A 59 3.69 6.25 9.34
C LEU A 59 3.82 4.93 10.08
N HIS A 60 3.59 4.91 11.39
CA HIS A 60 3.66 3.68 12.19
C HIS A 60 2.61 3.66 13.30
N ASN A 61 2.28 2.46 13.80
CA ASN A 61 1.33 2.25 14.90
C ASN A 61 1.99 1.70 16.18
N LYS A 62 3.32 1.74 16.29
CA LYS A 62 4.03 1.28 17.49
C LYS A 62 4.05 2.36 18.56
N LYS A 63 3.33 2.11 19.66
CA LYS A 63 3.33 3.00 20.83
C LYS A 63 4.73 3.11 21.44
N ASN A 64 5.04 4.30 21.99
CA ASN A 64 6.32 4.57 22.66
C ASN A 64 7.57 4.31 21.80
N TYR A 65 7.46 4.49 20.50
CA TYR A 65 8.62 4.45 19.62
C TYR A 65 9.38 5.79 19.72
N LEU A 66 10.58 5.74 20.31
CA LEU A 66 11.38 6.94 20.62
C LEU A 66 12.65 7.06 19.76
N LYS A 67 12.91 6.10 18.87
CA LYS A 67 14.10 6.16 18.01
C LYS A 67 13.95 7.32 17.02
N GLN A 68 14.96 8.19 16.97
CA GLN A 68 15.03 9.28 15.99
C GLN A 68 15.65 8.77 14.68
N HIS A 69 15.14 9.27 13.58
CA HIS A 69 15.62 8.96 12.24
C HIS A 69 15.86 10.26 11.46
N GLU A 70 16.57 10.16 10.34
CA GLU A 70 16.85 11.30 9.46
C GLU A 70 15.59 11.83 8.75
N ILE A 71 14.52 11.06 8.75
CA ILE A 71 13.24 11.44 8.15
C ILE A 71 12.14 11.46 9.22
N PRO A 72 11.09 12.27 9.04
CA PRO A 72 9.96 12.33 9.97
C PRO A 72 9.25 10.98 10.11
N CYS A 73 8.94 10.61 11.35
CA CYS A 73 8.22 9.39 11.70
C CYS A 73 7.00 9.78 12.56
N PHE A 74 5.82 9.39 12.10
CA PHE A 74 4.56 9.77 12.73
C PHE A 74 3.84 8.56 13.29
N PHE A 75 3.43 8.67 14.55
CA PHE A 75 2.58 7.68 15.18
C PHE A 75 1.11 7.92 14.77
N VAL A 76 0.47 6.88 14.27
CA VAL A 76 -0.97 6.85 13.93
C VAL A 76 -1.55 5.62 14.61
N GLU A 77 -2.37 5.80 15.65
CA GLU A 77 -2.83 4.71 16.52
C GLU A 77 -3.64 3.65 15.76
N ASP A 78 -4.54 4.08 14.90
CA ASP A 78 -5.46 3.27 14.10
C ASP A 78 -4.99 3.05 12.65
N LEU A 79 -3.66 3.08 12.43
CA LEU A 79 -3.06 3.00 11.09
C LEU A 79 -3.44 1.74 10.32
N PHE A 80 -3.58 0.61 11.02
CA PHE A 80 -3.95 -0.66 10.38
C PHE A 80 -5.37 -0.60 9.80
N GLU A 81 -6.31 -0.07 10.54
CA GLU A 81 -7.71 0.08 10.13
C GLU A 81 -7.86 1.13 9.04
N ARG A 82 -7.09 2.21 9.13
CA ARG A 82 -7.18 3.38 8.25
C ARG A 82 -6.32 3.30 7.00
N GLN A 83 -5.42 2.32 6.87
CA GLN A 83 -4.54 2.23 5.71
C GLN A 83 -5.31 2.22 4.37
N LYS A 84 -6.49 1.57 4.33
CA LYS A 84 -7.34 1.56 3.14
C LYS A 84 -7.83 2.97 2.79
N GLU A 85 -8.37 3.69 3.78
CA GLU A 85 -8.86 5.05 3.62
C GLU A 85 -7.74 6.01 3.18
N ILE A 86 -6.57 5.92 3.83
CA ILE A 86 -5.38 6.69 3.48
C ILE A 86 -4.99 6.46 2.01
N CYS A 87 -4.99 5.19 1.56
CA CYS A 87 -4.67 4.86 0.17
C CYS A 87 -5.73 5.40 -0.80
N LEU A 88 -7.02 5.24 -0.51
CA LEU A 88 -8.10 5.75 -1.35
C LEU A 88 -8.03 7.28 -1.49
N ASN A 89 -7.80 7.98 -0.38
CA ASN A 89 -7.65 9.43 -0.35
C ASN A 89 -6.39 9.86 -1.10
N PHE A 90 -5.27 9.16 -0.93
CA PHE A 90 -4.03 9.48 -1.63
C PHE A 90 -4.17 9.35 -3.15
N TYR A 91 -4.75 8.26 -3.63
CA TYR A 91 -4.89 7.99 -5.06
C TYR A 91 -6.17 8.57 -5.68
N ASN A 92 -7.01 9.28 -4.91
CA ASN A 92 -8.33 9.78 -5.33
C ASN A 92 -9.23 8.69 -5.93
N ILE A 93 -9.23 7.52 -5.30
CA ILE A 93 -10.01 6.38 -5.75
C ILE A 93 -11.38 6.43 -5.07
N LEU A 94 -12.45 6.45 -5.88
CA LEU A 94 -13.81 6.28 -5.39
C LEU A 94 -14.11 4.78 -5.26
N GLU A 95 -14.21 4.28 -4.04
CA GLU A 95 -14.45 2.86 -3.76
C GLU A 95 -15.72 2.33 -4.45
N GLU A 96 -16.75 3.15 -4.56
CA GLU A 96 -18.02 2.83 -5.24
C GLU A 96 -17.84 2.37 -6.69
N LYS A 97 -16.74 2.74 -7.34
CA LYS A 97 -16.42 2.36 -8.71
C LYS A 97 -15.66 1.03 -8.80
N LEU A 98 -15.17 0.52 -7.69
CA LEU A 98 -14.43 -0.75 -7.66
C LEU A 98 -15.39 -1.92 -7.47
N LYS A 99 -15.25 -2.94 -8.31
CA LYS A 99 -15.95 -4.22 -8.16
C LYS A 99 -14.96 -5.31 -7.86
N PHE A 100 -15.19 -6.03 -6.78
CA PHE A 100 -14.32 -7.12 -6.33
C PHE A 100 -14.93 -8.47 -6.68
N LEU A 101 -14.14 -9.33 -7.34
CA LEU A 101 -14.44 -10.74 -7.53
C LEU A 101 -13.46 -11.54 -6.69
N ILE A 102 -13.95 -12.25 -5.69
CA ILE A 102 -13.14 -13.01 -4.74
C ILE A 102 -13.36 -14.49 -4.97
N PHE A 103 -12.25 -15.23 -5.14
CA PHE A 103 -12.26 -16.67 -5.36
C PHE A 103 -11.65 -17.39 -4.15
N THR A 104 -12.41 -18.26 -3.51
CA THR A 104 -11.96 -19.09 -2.38
C THR A 104 -12.22 -20.57 -2.67
N GLY A 105 -11.55 -21.44 -1.96
CA GLY A 105 -11.69 -22.90 -2.10
C GLY A 105 -10.35 -23.62 -1.93
N THR A 106 -10.37 -24.93 -1.90
CA THR A 106 -9.14 -25.76 -1.77
C THR A 106 -8.34 -25.80 -3.07
N ASN A 107 -9.02 -25.93 -4.22
CA ASN A 107 -8.41 -26.03 -5.57
C ASN A 107 -9.04 -25.05 -6.55
N GLY A 108 -8.33 -24.75 -7.63
CA GLY A 108 -8.83 -24.01 -8.79
C GLY A 108 -8.94 -22.49 -8.60
N LYS A 109 -8.65 -21.94 -7.42
CA LYS A 109 -8.77 -20.49 -7.15
C LYS A 109 -8.02 -19.63 -8.18
N THR A 110 -6.73 -19.86 -8.32
CA THR A 110 -5.85 -19.11 -9.23
C THR A 110 -6.31 -19.25 -10.67
N THR A 111 -6.65 -20.47 -11.09
CA THR A 111 -7.12 -20.73 -12.46
C THR A 111 -8.43 -20.01 -12.77
N THR A 112 -9.41 -20.09 -11.85
CA THR A 112 -10.71 -19.42 -12.02
C THR A 112 -10.55 -17.90 -12.03
N ALA A 113 -9.73 -17.34 -11.13
CA ALA A 113 -9.43 -15.93 -11.10
C ALA A 113 -8.77 -15.47 -12.41
N PHE A 114 -7.80 -16.23 -12.92
CA PHE A 114 -7.12 -15.93 -14.17
C PHE A 114 -8.07 -15.95 -15.38
N PHE A 115 -8.90 -16.97 -15.51
CA PHE A 115 -9.89 -17.02 -16.60
C PHE A 115 -10.91 -15.88 -16.50
N SER A 116 -11.38 -15.56 -15.32
CA SER A 116 -12.30 -14.42 -15.10
C SER A 116 -11.65 -13.11 -15.53
N TYR A 117 -10.39 -12.90 -15.16
CA TYR A 117 -9.60 -11.75 -15.59
C TYR A 117 -9.49 -11.68 -17.13
N GLN A 118 -9.15 -12.80 -17.80
CA GLN A 118 -9.05 -12.85 -19.25
C GLN A 118 -10.40 -12.52 -19.95
N ILE A 119 -11.52 -13.01 -19.41
CA ILE A 119 -12.86 -12.72 -19.93
C ILE A 119 -13.16 -11.22 -19.81
N LEU A 120 -12.86 -10.61 -18.65
CA LEU A 120 -13.05 -9.19 -18.43
C LEU A 120 -12.24 -8.35 -19.43
N LEU A 121 -10.98 -8.69 -19.66
CA LEU A 121 -10.15 -7.99 -20.66
C LEU A 121 -10.73 -8.12 -22.08
N LYS A 122 -11.18 -9.32 -22.48
CA LYS A 122 -11.79 -9.55 -23.80
C LYS A 122 -13.11 -8.79 -23.96
N THR A 123 -13.82 -8.49 -22.89
CA THR A 123 -15.06 -7.69 -22.91
C THR A 123 -14.81 -6.19 -22.73
N ASN A 124 -13.56 -5.73 -22.90
CA ASN A 124 -13.13 -4.33 -22.73
C ASN A 124 -13.45 -3.76 -21.34
N LYS A 125 -13.40 -4.60 -20.31
CA LYS A 125 -13.45 -4.16 -18.92
C LYS A 125 -12.04 -3.98 -18.39
N ASP A 126 -11.79 -2.88 -17.68
CA ASP A 126 -10.55 -2.72 -16.93
C ASP A 126 -10.59 -3.63 -15.72
N ALA A 127 -9.58 -4.47 -15.59
CA ALA A 127 -9.47 -5.43 -14.52
C ALA A 127 -8.01 -5.55 -14.03
N VAL A 128 -7.86 -5.90 -12.77
CA VAL A 128 -6.59 -6.24 -12.14
C VAL A 128 -6.76 -7.59 -11.45
N LEU A 129 -5.84 -8.49 -11.69
CA LEU A 129 -5.75 -9.77 -10.99
C LEU A 129 -4.71 -9.65 -9.87
N VAL A 130 -5.09 -9.99 -8.65
CA VAL A 130 -4.19 -10.06 -7.50
C VAL A 130 -4.25 -11.47 -6.91
N GLY A 131 -3.11 -12.13 -6.79
CA GLY A 131 -3.05 -13.50 -6.28
C GLY A 131 -1.62 -13.98 -6.05
N THR A 132 -1.45 -15.28 -5.87
CA THR A 132 -0.14 -15.93 -5.63
C THR A 132 0.86 -15.75 -6.77
N LEU A 133 0.39 -15.44 -7.98
CA LEU A 133 1.23 -15.14 -9.14
C LEU A 133 1.62 -13.66 -9.22
N GLY A 134 1.21 -12.85 -8.25
CA GLY A 134 1.50 -11.42 -8.22
C GLY A 134 0.30 -10.55 -8.58
N LEU A 135 0.59 -9.39 -9.15
CA LEU A 135 -0.38 -8.42 -9.63
C LEU A 135 -0.27 -8.33 -11.16
N GLU A 136 -1.36 -8.65 -11.85
CA GLU A 136 -1.46 -8.56 -13.31
C GLU A 136 -2.51 -7.53 -13.71
N SER A 137 -2.16 -6.64 -14.63
CA SER A 137 -3.06 -5.64 -15.19
C SER A 137 -2.79 -5.47 -16.69
N LYS A 138 -3.71 -4.84 -17.42
CA LYS A 138 -3.57 -4.57 -18.86
C LYS A 138 -2.28 -3.80 -19.21
N THR A 139 -1.72 -3.07 -18.25
CA THR A 139 -0.56 -2.19 -18.47
C THR A 139 0.71 -2.62 -17.72
N ARG A 140 0.64 -3.58 -16.80
CA ARG A 140 1.81 -4.04 -16.01
C ARG A 140 1.61 -5.44 -15.47
N PHE A 141 2.56 -6.32 -15.78
CA PHE A 141 2.84 -7.51 -14.98
C PHE A 141 3.83 -7.11 -13.87
N LYS A 142 3.52 -7.43 -12.63
CA LYS A 142 4.45 -7.26 -11.51
C LYS A 142 4.38 -8.51 -10.65
N GLU A 143 5.48 -9.26 -10.65
CA GLU A 143 5.66 -10.36 -9.71
C GLU A 143 5.75 -9.79 -8.28
N THR A 144 5.08 -10.42 -7.34
CA THR A 144 5.12 -10.09 -5.91
C THR A 144 6.17 -10.92 -5.20
#